data_5ac17700a300164d4477d6aa47a26115
#
_entry.id   5ac17700a300164d4477d6aa47a26115
#
_cell.length_a   1.000
_cell.length_b   1.000
_cell.length_c   1.000
_cell.angle_alpha   90.00
_cell.angle_beta   90.00
_cell.angle_gamma   90.00
#
_symmetry.space_group_name_H-M   'P 1'
#
loop_
_entity.id
_entity.type
_entity.pdbx_description
1 polymer ?
#
loop_
_entity_poly.entity_id
_entity_poly.type
_entity_poly.pdbx_seq_one_letter_code
_entity_poly.pdbx_strand_id
1 'polypeptide(L)'
;MCGINGYIKYSQENEEQLKADMNRMNTLIFHRGPDEDGVFTESNNSHSIAMAMRRLSIIDLSSGKQPIFSDDKSIVIVFNGEIYNYRILKSKLINEGVTFSTTSDTEVILKLYELDGMFGFSIYDKNINKLFIARDFFGEKPLYYYKHDNQFIWASELKSIVNIIDIKPKKSLAINNLLMFL
;
A
#
# COMPACT_ATOMS: atom_id res chain seq x y z
N MET A 1 13.94 5.78 -2.62
CA MET A 1 13.12 4.55 -2.74
C MET A 1 11.87 4.77 -1.91
N CYS A 2 10.69 4.62 -2.50
CA CYS A 2 9.40 4.86 -1.81
C CYS A 2 9.21 3.96 -0.58
N GLY A 3 8.18 4.22 0.21
CA GLY A 3 7.79 3.39 1.34
C GLY A 3 6.28 3.42 1.55
N ILE A 4 5.71 2.29 1.92
CA ILE A 4 4.28 2.14 2.23
C ILE A 4 4.08 1.70 3.67
N ASN A 5 2.95 2.12 4.23
CA ASN A 5 2.47 1.73 5.55
C ASN A 5 0.97 1.49 5.50
N GLY A 6 0.45 0.73 6.43
CA GLY A 6 -0.97 0.63 6.66
C GLY A 6 -1.32 -0.24 7.85
N TYR A 7 -2.56 -0.15 8.24
CA TYR A 7 -3.16 -1.09 9.18
C TYR A 7 -4.67 -1.22 8.95
N ILE A 8 -5.19 -2.35 9.36
CA ILE A 8 -6.63 -2.59 9.53
C ILE A 8 -6.89 -3.06 10.95
N LYS A 9 -7.92 -2.52 11.56
CA LYS A 9 -8.47 -2.96 12.86
C LYS A 9 -9.92 -3.37 12.66
N TYR A 10 -10.32 -4.48 13.24
CA TYR A 10 -11.70 -4.97 13.21
C TYR A 10 -12.53 -4.33 14.34
N SER A 11 -12.50 -3.01 14.36
CA SER A 11 -13.26 -2.12 15.24
C SER A 11 -13.45 -0.78 14.56
N GLN A 12 -14.48 -0.05 14.96
CA GLN A 12 -14.64 1.33 14.54
C GLN A 12 -13.67 2.21 15.34
N GLU A 13 -12.85 2.99 14.63
CA GLU A 13 -11.91 3.94 15.19
C GLU A 13 -12.30 5.38 14.82
N ASN A 14 -11.84 6.35 15.60
CA ASN A 14 -11.97 7.75 15.25
C ASN A 14 -11.05 8.09 14.06
N GLU A 15 -11.60 8.79 13.07
CA GLU A 15 -10.89 9.12 11.83
C GLU A 15 -9.66 10.02 12.06
N GLU A 16 -9.74 10.92 13.06
CA GLU A 16 -8.60 11.76 13.46
C GLU A 16 -7.46 10.91 14.04
N GLN A 17 -7.79 9.88 14.82
CA GLN A 17 -6.81 8.95 15.36
C GLN A 17 -6.16 8.12 14.24
N LEU A 18 -6.95 7.63 13.27
CA LEU A 18 -6.43 6.92 12.09
C LEU A 18 -5.41 7.78 11.34
N LYS A 19 -5.75 9.03 11.08
CA LYS A 19 -4.86 9.99 10.39
C LYS A 19 -3.60 10.27 11.21
N ALA A 20 -3.74 10.47 12.52
CA ALA A 20 -2.61 10.73 13.42
C ALA A 20 -1.63 9.54 13.44
N ASP A 21 -2.13 8.32 13.56
CA ASP A 21 -1.32 7.10 13.56
C ASP A 21 -0.60 6.91 12.21
N MET A 22 -1.30 7.11 11.08
CA MET A 22 -0.70 7.04 9.76
C MET A 22 0.37 8.09 9.53
N ASN A 23 0.13 9.33 9.95
CA ASN A 23 1.12 10.40 9.85
C ASN A 23 2.37 10.07 10.69
N ARG A 24 2.21 9.49 11.87
CA ARG A 24 3.33 9.04 12.71
C ARG A 24 4.13 7.94 12.02
N MET A 25 3.47 6.91 11.48
CA MET A 25 4.13 5.84 10.69
C MET A 25 4.86 6.41 9.48
N ASN A 26 4.23 7.33 8.75
CA ASN A 26 4.76 7.94 7.54
C ASN A 26 5.98 8.84 7.82
N THR A 27 5.98 9.52 8.97
CA THR A 27 7.13 10.33 9.41
C THR A 27 8.37 9.47 9.66
N LEU A 28 8.20 8.29 10.22
CA LEU A 28 9.31 7.37 10.48
C LEU A 28 10.03 6.88 9.22
N ILE A 29 9.33 6.85 8.08
CA ILE A 29 9.90 6.46 6.79
C ILE A 29 10.11 7.65 5.83
N PHE A 30 10.17 8.88 6.35
CA PHE A 30 10.41 10.10 5.55
C PHE A 30 11.62 9.99 4.63
N HIS A 31 12.73 9.43 5.12
CA HIS A 31 13.98 9.25 4.35
C HIS A 31 13.83 8.37 3.11
N ARG A 32 12.75 7.55 3.03
CA ARG A 32 12.47 6.72 1.84
C ARG A 32 11.85 7.51 0.70
N GLY A 33 11.06 8.53 1.02
CA GLY A 33 10.35 9.34 0.03
C GLY A 33 10.08 10.74 0.57
N PRO A 34 11.06 11.65 0.46
CA PRO A 34 10.92 13.01 0.99
C PRO A 34 10.05 13.92 0.12
N ASP A 35 9.79 13.55 -1.14
CA ASP A 35 9.20 14.46 -2.11
C ASP A 35 7.69 14.63 -1.92
N GLU A 36 7.00 13.53 -1.67
CA GLU A 36 5.55 13.54 -1.49
C GLU A 36 5.11 12.51 -0.44
N ASP A 37 3.93 12.74 0.11
CA ASP A 37 3.22 11.77 0.92
C ASP A 37 1.73 11.76 0.58
N GLY A 38 1.06 10.67 0.99
CA GLY A 38 -0.36 10.54 0.87
C GLY A 38 -0.92 9.56 1.87
N VAL A 39 -2.13 9.83 2.32
CA VAL A 39 -2.85 9.05 3.34
C VAL A 39 -4.27 8.80 2.86
N PHE A 40 -4.72 7.58 3.03
CA PHE A 40 -6.12 7.17 2.92
C PHE A 40 -6.59 6.61 4.26
N THR A 41 -7.77 6.98 4.68
CA THR A 41 -8.43 6.46 5.88
C THR A 41 -9.90 6.17 5.58
N GLU A 42 -10.41 5.10 6.14
CA GLU A 42 -11.83 4.76 6.14
C GLU A 42 -12.18 4.05 7.45
N SER A 43 -13.32 4.39 8.02
CA SER A 43 -13.83 3.76 9.23
C SER A 43 -15.33 3.51 9.07
N ASN A 44 -15.76 2.30 9.40
CA ASN A 44 -17.16 1.91 9.43
C ASN A 44 -17.45 1.07 10.67
N ASN A 45 -18.67 0.57 10.80
CA ASN A 45 -19.10 -0.18 11.99
C ASN A 45 -18.37 -1.53 12.18
N SER A 46 -17.74 -2.08 11.14
CA SER A 46 -17.10 -3.39 11.17
C SER A 46 -15.59 -3.32 11.27
N HIS A 47 -14.98 -2.29 10.68
CA HIS A 47 -13.52 -2.14 10.66
C HIS A 47 -13.11 -0.70 10.35
N SER A 48 -11.85 -0.44 10.61
CA SER A 48 -11.16 0.79 10.24
C SER A 48 -9.87 0.45 9.52
N ILE A 49 -9.62 1.11 8.39
CA ILE A 49 -8.41 0.91 7.59
C ILE A 49 -7.72 2.25 7.35
N ALA A 50 -6.39 2.22 7.40
CA ALA A 50 -5.56 3.34 7.02
C ALA A 50 -4.38 2.86 6.18
N MET A 51 -4.09 3.57 5.10
CA MET A 51 -3.00 3.28 4.17
C MET A 51 -2.25 4.58 3.86
N ALA A 52 -0.94 4.52 3.79
CA ALA A 52 -0.11 5.67 3.49
C ALA A 52 1.13 5.31 2.69
N MET A 53 1.68 6.30 2.02
CA MET A 53 2.94 6.14 1.31
C MET A 53 3.81 7.39 1.44
N ARG A 54 5.12 7.18 1.31
CA ARG A 54 6.15 8.18 1.06
C ARG A 54 6.73 7.97 -0.33
N ARG A 55 6.77 9.01 -1.15
CA ARG A 55 7.20 8.93 -2.54
C ARG A 55 8.53 9.62 -2.75
N LEU A 56 9.43 8.90 -3.41
CA LEU A 56 10.56 9.48 -4.12
C LEU A 56 10.16 9.56 -5.60
N SER A 57 10.01 10.78 -6.11
CA SER A 57 9.46 11.05 -7.44
C SER A 57 10.53 10.84 -8.51
N ILE A 58 10.54 9.66 -9.14
CA ILE A 58 11.47 9.30 -10.21
C ILE A 58 10.75 9.24 -11.56
N ILE A 59 9.55 8.67 -11.58
CA ILE A 59 8.70 8.52 -12.77
C ILE A 59 7.39 9.26 -12.51
N ASP A 60 6.84 9.91 -13.55
CA ASP A 60 5.58 10.64 -13.50
C ASP A 60 5.51 11.67 -12.35
N LEU A 61 6.27 12.74 -12.51
CA LEU A 61 6.40 13.80 -11.51
C LEU A 61 5.09 14.53 -11.24
N SER A 62 4.15 14.53 -12.18
CA SER A 62 2.93 15.34 -12.13
C SER A 62 1.66 14.58 -11.77
N SER A 63 1.51 13.32 -12.20
CA SER A 63 0.26 12.57 -12.05
C SER A 63 0.37 11.29 -11.21
N GLY A 64 1.56 10.88 -10.83
CA GLY A 64 1.81 9.65 -10.04
C GLY A 64 1.59 9.78 -8.54
N LYS A 65 0.81 10.76 -8.07
CA LYS A 65 0.47 10.91 -6.63
C LYS A 65 -0.31 9.71 -6.13
N GLN A 66 0.08 9.25 -4.94
CA GLN A 66 -0.59 8.13 -4.28
C GLN A 66 -1.16 8.58 -2.93
N PRO A 67 -2.20 7.89 -2.41
CA PRO A 67 -2.88 6.72 -2.95
C PRO A 67 -3.57 6.97 -4.29
N ILE A 68 -3.56 5.97 -5.20
CA ILE A 68 -4.32 6.01 -6.45
C ILE A 68 -5.65 5.30 -6.25
N PHE A 69 -6.70 5.86 -6.85
CA PHE A 69 -8.06 5.33 -6.77
C PHE A 69 -8.53 4.86 -8.16
N SER A 70 -9.41 3.87 -8.18
CA SER A 70 -10.24 3.57 -9.35
C SER A 70 -11.16 4.76 -9.68
N ASP A 71 -11.67 4.81 -10.92
CA ASP A 71 -12.51 5.92 -11.39
C ASP A 71 -13.75 6.12 -10.51
N ASP A 72 -14.34 5.05 -10.00
CA ASP A 72 -15.47 5.04 -9.07
C ASP A 72 -15.07 5.20 -7.60
N LYS A 73 -13.78 5.33 -7.31
CA LYS A 73 -13.18 5.42 -5.97
C LYS A 73 -13.47 4.24 -5.03
N SER A 74 -13.88 3.12 -5.61
CA SER A 74 -14.15 1.89 -4.83
C SER A 74 -12.88 1.11 -4.49
N ILE A 75 -11.82 1.26 -5.28
CA ILE A 75 -10.54 0.59 -5.05
C ILE A 75 -9.47 1.65 -4.79
N VAL A 76 -8.61 1.40 -3.82
CA VAL A 76 -7.48 2.27 -3.47
C VAL A 76 -6.20 1.45 -3.37
N ILE A 77 -5.09 1.99 -3.92
CA ILE A 77 -3.78 1.36 -3.89
C ILE A 77 -2.71 2.30 -3.34
N VAL A 78 -1.78 1.74 -2.56
CA VAL A 78 -0.45 2.30 -2.29
C VAL A 78 0.61 1.30 -2.74
N PHE A 79 1.63 1.80 -3.42
CA PHE A 79 2.62 1.00 -4.15
C PHE A 79 4.04 1.54 -3.96
N ASN A 80 4.96 0.66 -3.66
CA ASN A 80 6.39 0.91 -3.63
C ASN A 80 7.09 -0.09 -4.55
N GLY A 81 7.48 0.32 -5.73
CA GLY A 81 8.12 -0.57 -6.67
C GLY A 81 8.25 0.00 -8.06
N GLU A 82 8.50 -0.90 -9.00
CA GLU A 82 8.53 -0.66 -10.43
C GLU A 82 8.05 -1.92 -11.15
N ILE A 83 7.08 -1.78 -12.04
CA ILE A 83 6.56 -2.87 -12.86
C ILE A 83 7.24 -2.82 -14.22
N TYR A 84 8.15 -3.75 -14.49
CA TYR A 84 9.00 -3.72 -15.69
C TYR A 84 8.21 -3.91 -16.98
N ASN A 85 7.17 -4.75 -16.94
CA ASN A 85 6.33 -5.04 -18.10
C ASN A 85 5.11 -4.10 -18.22
N TYR A 86 5.02 -3.01 -17.43
CA TYR A 86 3.82 -2.14 -17.37
C TYR A 86 3.40 -1.58 -18.73
N ARG A 87 4.34 -1.25 -19.61
CA ARG A 87 4.03 -0.70 -20.95
C ARG A 87 3.31 -1.71 -21.82
N ILE A 88 3.78 -2.97 -21.79
CA ILE A 88 3.16 -4.08 -22.53
C ILE A 88 1.75 -4.33 -22.00
N LEU A 89 1.62 -4.40 -20.68
CA LEU A 89 0.36 -4.62 -19.98
C LEU A 89 -0.64 -3.47 -20.26
N LYS A 90 -0.18 -2.23 -20.18
CA LYS A 90 -1.00 -1.04 -20.50
C LYS A 90 -1.51 -1.06 -21.94
N SER A 91 -0.63 -1.38 -22.91
CA SER A 91 -1.01 -1.49 -24.32
C SER A 91 -2.05 -2.58 -24.56
N LYS A 92 -1.91 -3.74 -23.91
CA LYS A 92 -2.88 -4.83 -23.96
C LYS A 92 -4.25 -4.39 -23.45
N LEU A 93 -4.29 -3.76 -22.28
CA LEU A 93 -5.53 -3.24 -21.68
C LEU A 93 -6.20 -2.16 -22.53
N ILE A 94 -5.42 -1.24 -23.11
CA ILE A 94 -5.96 -0.23 -24.04
C ILE A 94 -6.62 -0.89 -25.24
N ASN A 95 -6.03 -1.93 -25.80
CA ASN A 95 -6.61 -2.70 -26.91
C ASN A 95 -7.89 -3.44 -26.48
N GLU A 96 -8.05 -3.76 -25.21
CA GLU A 96 -9.26 -4.34 -24.62
C GLU A 96 -10.30 -3.27 -24.21
N GLY A 97 -10.05 -1.99 -24.51
CA GLY A 97 -10.98 -0.88 -24.27
C GLY A 97 -10.83 -0.22 -22.89
N VAL A 98 -9.78 -0.55 -22.12
CA VAL A 98 -9.53 0.06 -20.82
C VAL A 98 -8.90 1.44 -20.99
N THR A 99 -9.45 2.44 -20.30
CA THR A 99 -8.91 3.81 -20.25
C THR A 99 -8.00 4.01 -19.05
N PHE A 100 -7.04 4.92 -19.19
CA PHE A 100 -6.08 5.29 -18.15
C PHE A 100 -6.07 6.79 -17.94
N SER A 101 -6.02 7.21 -16.66
CA SER A 101 -5.98 8.62 -16.26
C SER A 101 -4.55 9.12 -16.02
N THR A 102 -3.60 8.20 -15.80
CA THR A 102 -2.19 8.51 -15.51
C THR A 102 -1.24 7.79 -16.46
N THR A 103 0.03 8.16 -16.44
CA THR A 103 1.12 7.42 -17.10
C THR A 103 1.81 6.45 -16.15
N SER A 104 1.40 6.37 -14.89
CA SER A 104 1.99 5.54 -13.84
C SER A 104 1.79 4.04 -14.09
N ASP A 105 2.79 3.26 -13.73
CA ASP A 105 2.71 1.80 -13.63
C ASP A 105 1.75 1.34 -12.53
N THR A 106 1.58 2.15 -11.50
CA THR A 106 0.68 1.86 -10.37
C THR A 106 -0.78 1.71 -10.80
N GLU A 107 -1.25 2.54 -11.74
CA GLU A 107 -2.62 2.44 -12.27
C GLU A 107 -2.84 1.14 -13.04
N VAL A 108 -1.79 0.61 -13.68
CA VAL A 108 -1.84 -0.67 -14.38
C VAL A 108 -2.11 -1.83 -13.41
N ILE A 109 -1.57 -1.77 -12.18
CA ILE A 109 -1.75 -2.80 -11.15
C ILE A 109 -3.23 -2.96 -10.78
N LEU A 110 -3.99 -1.86 -10.72
CA LEU A 110 -5.43 -1.89 -10.39
C LEU A 110 -6.25 -2.74 -11.37
N LYS A 111 -5.71 -3.03 -12.55
CA LYS A 111 -6.44 -3.64 -13.67
C LYS A 111 -5.90 -5.01 -14.12
N LEU A 112 -4.88 -5.60 -13.40
CA LEU A 112 -4.17 -6.82 -13.88
C LEU A 112 -3.77 -7.83 -12.82
N TYR A 113 -3.57 -9.09 -13.29
CA TYR A 113 -3.19 -10.25 -12.48
C TYR A 113 -1.73 -10.74 -12.70
N GLU A 114 -1.03 -10.33 -13.75
CA GLU A 114 0.34 -10.80 -14.07
C GLU A 114 1.32 -9.65 -14.01
N LEU A 115 2.08 -9.56 -12.92
CA LEU A 115 3.07 -8.51 -12.69
C LEU A 115 4.49 -9.08 -12.74
N ASP A 116 5.36 -8.44 -13.54
CA ASP A 116 6.80 -8.67 -13.55
C ASP A 116 7.50 -7.40 -13.09
N GLY A 117 8.25 -7.51 -11.99
CA GLY A 117 8.93 -6.35 -11.39
C GLY A 117 9.32 -6.55 -9.94
N MET A 118 9.79 -5.48 -9.33
CA MET A 118 10.12 -5.40 -7.91
C MET A 118 9.08 -4.53 -7.18
N PHE A 119 8.34 -5.09 -6.24
CA PHE A 119 7.23 -4.37 -5.63
C PHE A 119 6.87 -4.80 -4.21
N GLY A 120 6.30 -3.86 -3.48
CA GLY A 120 5.46 -4.08 -2.31
C GLY A 120 4.25 -3.16 -2.42
N PHE A 121 3.04 -3.69 -2.35
CA PHE A 121 1.83 -2.90 -2.43
C PHE A 121 0.71 -3.41 -1.53
N SER A 122 -0.27 -2.55 -1.30
CA SER A 122 -1.55 -2.91 -0.72
C SER A 122 -2.70 -2.27 -1.50
N ILE A 123 -3.73 -3.06 -1.74
CA ILE A 123 -4.97 -2.66 -2.41
C ILE A 123 -6.12 -2.95 -1.47
N TYR A 124 -6.98 -1.96 -1.28
CA TYR A 124 -8.24 -2.13 -0.56
C TYR A 124 -9.42 -1.93 -1.51
N ASP A 125 -10.26 -2.96 -1.61
CA ASP A 125 -11.52 -2.94 -2.37
C ASP A 125 -12.68 -2.77 -1.41
N LYS A 126 -13.34 -1.62 -1.47
CA LYS A 126 -14.46 -1.23 -0.61
C LYS A 126 -15.74 -2.02 -0.93
N ASN A 127 -15.92 -2.43 -2.19
CA ASN A 127 -17.15 -3.13 -2.61
C ASN A 127 -17.28 -4.49 -1.95
N ILE A 128 -16.14 -5.17 -1.77
CA ILE A 128 -16.08 -6.51 -1.19
C ILE A 128 -15.40 -6.53 0.19
N ASN A 129 -15.02 -5.36 0.71
CA ASN A 129 -14.31 -5.19 1.98
C ASN A 129 -13.07 -6.09 2.10
N LYS A 130 -12.23 -6.14 1.05
CA LYS A 130 -11.02 -6.94 1.03
C LYS A 130 -9.77 -6.10 0.91
N LEU A 131 -8.80 -6.42 1.75
CA LEU A 131 -7.44 -5.92 1.67
C LEU A 131 -6.55 -6.99 1.03
N PHE A 132 -5.88 -6.61 -0.05
CA PHE A 132 -4.90 -7.42 -0.75
C PHE A 132 -3.51 -6.80 -0.54
N ILE A 133 -2.55 -7.60 -0.10
CA ILE A 133 -1.17 -7.17 0.11
C ILE A 133 -0.26 -8.14 -0.62
N ALA A 134 0.68 -7.61 -1.39
CA ALA A 134 1.64 -8.41 -2.13
C ALA A 134 3.05 -7.82 -2.08
N ARG A 135 4.02 -8.69 -2.22
CA ARG A 135 5.45 -8.39 -2.34
C ARG A 135 6.03 -9.23 -3.46
N ASP A 136 7.02 -8.68 -4.17
CA ASP A 136 7.74 -9.39 -5.21
C ASP A 136 8.39 -10.69 -4.71
N PHE A 137 8.61 -11.62 -5.64
CA PHE A 137 9.07 -12.98 -5.34
C PHE A 137 10.40 -13.01 -4.58
N PHE A 138 11.36 -12.16 -4.96
CA PHE A 138 12.67 -12.10 -4.31
C PHE A 138 12.69 -11.22 -3.07
N GLY A 139 11.61 -10.45 -2.83
CA GLY A 139 11.52 -9.53 -1.71
C GLY A 139 12.44 -8.33 -1.84
N GLU A 140 12.69 -7.87 -3.05
CA GLU A 140 13.53 -6.70 -3.32
C GLU A 140 12.97 -5.43 -2.68
N LYS A 141 11.65 -5.29 -2.66
CA LYS A 141 10.99 -4.26 -1.88
C LYS A 141 10.60 -4.79 -0.52
N PRO A 142 11.16 -4.27 0.58
CA PRO A 142 10.84 -4.77 1.90
C PRO A 142 9.37 -4.49 2.25
N LEU A 143 8.73 -5.51 2.81
CA LEU A 143 7.38 -5.41 3.35
C LEU A 143 7.28 -6.32 4.56
N TYR A 144 7.05 -5.73 5.73
CA TYR A 144 6.90 -6.39 7.02
C TYR A 144 5.45 -6.33 7.44
N TYR A 145 5.00 -7.29 8.24
CA TYR A 145 3.66 -7.25 8.82
C TYR A 145 3.64 -7.73 10.26
N TYR A 146 2.60 -7.32 10.97
CA TYR A 146 2.26 -7.75 12.32
C TYR A 146 0.77 -8.07 12.36
N LYS A 147 0.42 -9.27 12.85
CA LYS A 147 -0.96 -9.71 13.06
C LYS A 147 -1.14 -10.10 14.52
N HIS A 148 -2.13 -9.53 15.16
CA HIS A 148 -2.50 -9.85 16.52
C HIS A 148 -3.98 -9.53 16.77
N ASP A 149 -4.72 -10.48 17.32
CA ASP A 149 -6.14 -10.38 17.63
C ASP A 149 -6.97 -9.72 16.51
N ASN A 150 -7.42 -8.48 16.77
CA ASN A 150 -8.29 -7.71 15.89
C ASN A 150 -7.56 -6.70 15.00
N GLN A 151 -6.25 -6.83 14.83
CA GLN A 151 -5.49 -5.88 14.01
C GLN A 151 -4.45 -6.56 13.11
N PHE A 152 -4.24 -5.96 11.95
CA PHE A 152 -3.18 -6.30 11.03
C PHE A 152 -2.47 -5.02 10.57
N ILE A 153 -1.15 -4.96 10.70
CA ILE A 153 -0.33 -3.80 10.40
C ILE A 153 0.75 -4.21 9.40
N TRP A 154 1.03 -3.38 8.42
CA TRP A 154 2.12 -3.62 7.46
C TRP A 154 2.91 -2.35 7.18
N ALA A 155 4.17 -2.49 6.83
CA ALA A 155 5.04 -1.38 6.49
C ALA A 155 6.27 -1.81 5.70
N SER A 156 6.82 -0.89 4.93
CA SER A 156 8.13 -1.06 4.29
C SER A 156 9.29 -1.12 5.29
N GLU A 157 9.09 -0.66 6.52
CA GLU A 157 10.10 -0.71 7.58
C GLU A 157 9.51 -1.11 8.93
N LEU A 158 10.20 -2.01 9.60
CA LEU A 158 9.77 -2.57 10.88
C LEU A 158 9.54 -1.51 11.97
N LYS A 159 10.33 -0.42 11.99
CA LYS A 159 10.18 0.66 12.97
C LYS A 159 8.81 1.34 12.93
N SER A 160 8.16 1.42 11.76
CA SER A 160 6.81 1.95 11.63
C SER A 160 5.79 1.08 12.35
N ILE A 161 5.93 -0.26 12.23
CA ILE A 161 5.07 -1.21 12.93
C ILE A 161 5.29 -1.13 14.44
N VAL A 162 6.54 -1.20 14.88
CA VAL A 162 6.91 -1.20 16.32
C VAL A 162 6.45 0.06 17.04
N ASN A 163 6.38 1.19 16.34
CA ASN A 163 5.95 2.45 16.92
C ASN A 163 4.43 2.54 17.20
N ILE A 164 3.64 1.74 16.46
CA ILE A 164 2.17 1.69 16.64
C ILE A 164 1.78 0.64 17.67
N ILE A 165 2.51 -0.46 17.71
CA ILE A 165 2.31 -1.49 18.72
C ILE A 165 3.21 -1.21 19.92
N ASP A 166 2.64 -1.07 21.10
CA ASP A 166 3.38 -0.89 22.35
C ASP A 166 3.99 -2.23 22.84
N ILE A 167 4.61 -2.99 21.93
CA ILE A 167 5.19 -4.31 22.21
C ILE A 167 6.64 -4.33 21.71
N LYS A 168 7.57 -4.69 22.60
CA LYS A 168 8.95 -4.96 22.19
C LYS A 168 8.99 -6.23 21.33
N PRO A 169 9.41 -6.17 20.07
CA PRO A 169 9.45 -7.34 19.20
C PRO A 169 10.41 -8.39 19.77
N LYS A 170 9.94 -9.62 19.90
CA LYS A 170 10.82 -10.78 20.11
C LYS A 170 11.62 -11.02 18.81
N LYS A 171 12.86 -11.48 18.91
CA LYS A 171 13.83 -11.66 17.79
C LYS A 171 13.39 -12.60 16.64
N SER A 172 12.18 -13.13 16.63
CA SER A 172 11.66 -14.08 15.64
C SER A 172 10.49 -13.49 14.83
N LEU A 173 10.73 -12.36 14.12
CA LEU A 173 9.80 -11.99 13.06
C LEU A 173 10.15 -12.78 11.81
N ALA A 174 9.32 -13.75 11.45
CA ALA A 174 9.47 -14.50 10.21
C ALA A 174 9.15 -13.60 9.02
N ILE A 175 10.08 -13.51 8.10
CA ILE A 175 9.90 -12.84 6.80
C ILE A 175 9.51 -13.96 5.83
N ASN A 176 8.24 -14.05 5.48
CA ASN A 176 7.78 -14.94 4.43
C ASN A 176 7.28 -14.12 3.24
N ASN A 177 7.47 -14.64 2.03
CA ASN A 177 6.81 -14.10 0.84
C ASN A 177 5.31 -14.18 1.06
N LEU A 178 4.65 -13.02 1.16
CA LEU A 178 3.28 -12.95 1.61
C LEU A 178 2.37 -12.56 0.46
N LEU A 179 1.57 -13.53 0.01
CA LEU A 179 0.31 -13.27 -0.66
C LEU A 179 -0.78 -13.48 0.40
N MET A 180 -1.40 -12.43 0.88
CA MET A 180 -2.49 -12.53 1.85
C MET A 180 -3.77 -11.93 1.28
N PHE A 181 -4.83 -12.72 1.33
CA PHE A 181 -6.21 -12.26 1.23
C PHE A 181 -6.76 -12.17 2.66
N LEU A 182 -7.16 -10.97 3.07
CA LEU A 182 -7.85 -10.73 4.35
C LEU A 182 -9.27 -10.28 4.08
#